data_79e33b6b59e36a1e7a91ec54db439bc3
#
_entry.id   79e33b6b59e36a1e7a91ec54db439bc3
#
_cell.length_a   1.000
_cell.length_b   1.000
_cell.length_c   1.000
_cell.angle_alpha   90.00
_cell.angle_beta   90.00
_cell.angle_gamma   90.00
#
_symmetry.space_group_name_H-M   'P 1'
#
loop_
_entity.id
_entity.type
_entity.pdbx_description
1 polymer ?
#
loop_
_entity_poly.entity_id
_entity_poly.type
_entity_poly.pdbx_seq_one_letter_code
_entity_poly.pdbx_strand_id
1 'polypeptide(L)'
;MRIITTIIFLLFWICSFSGTLWSKPQQIILTGSQGTGSYIFATELSRLWASSRKTSNSELVIRPEISATNRLTQLSNNSISLAIIDAKSAHEELKNHTGLRVLSVLWKNWLYVLGTVPGPFLSLESTQTLLVHDNSLYFAQVWKKLAPQSEINWFNSSSIPDFTDGFSEEVLAVTGPVPLQEINNWLEQFAGIRLLALDQQLIRSLRLNYTWLIPHKLPANSFSYQAEALTGVAWNPVLVVRGDFPEESATTLLKLIFAQKDAXNPHLLFQILLRSDNIAFRKVYPYHSAAKKMFRFK
;
A
#
# COMPACT_ATOMS: atom_id res chain seq x y z
N MET A 1 6.53 -21.59 -66.66
CA MET A 1 6.68 -20.26 -66.10
C MET A 1 5.43 -19.75 -65.34
N ARG A 2 4.20 -20.01 -65.79
CA ARG A 2 2.96 -19.51 -65.12
C ARG A 2 2.71 -20.10 -63.72
N ILE A 3 3.08 -21.35 -63.43
CA ILE A 3 2.81 -22.02 -62.16
C ILE A 3 3.67 -21.43 -61.03
N ILE A 4 4.93 -21.09 -61.33
CA ILE A 4 5.86 -20.50 -60.33
C ILE A 4 5.38 -19.12 -59.86
N THR A 5 4.87 -18.32 -60.82
CA THR A 5 4.36 -16.98 -60.51
C THR A 5 3.14 -17.04 -59.56
N THR A 6 2.26 -18.02 -59.75
CA THR A 6 1.07 -18.19 -58.90
C THR A 6 1.44 -18.60 -57.48
N ILE A 7 2.44 -19.47 -57.30
CA ILE A 7 2.93 -19.93 -55.98
C ILE A 7 3.56 -18.75 -55.21
N ILE A 8 4.33 -17.91 -55.87
CA ILE A 8 4.94 -16.72 -55.24
C ILE A 8 3.88 -15.74 -54.78
N PHE A 9 2.83 -15.55 -55.56
CA PHE A 9 1.72 -14.63 -55.20
C PHE A 9 0.94 -15.18 -54.01
N LEU A 10 0.72 -16.49 -53.92
CA LEU A 10 0.03 -17.14 -52.80
C LEU A 10 0.86 -17.03 -51.53
N LEU A 11 2.18 -17.24 -51.60
CA LEU A 11 3.08 -17.09 -50.45
C LEU A 11 3.16 -15.65 -49.95
N PHE A 12 3.13 -14.67 -50.84
CA PHE A 12 3.10 -13.27 -50.49
C PHE A 12 1.77 -12.89 -49.80
N TRP A 13 0.65 -13.51 -50.21
CA TRP A 13 -0.65 -13.25 -49.61
C TRP A 13 -0.76 -13.87 -48.20
N ILE A 14 -0.15 -15.04 -47.98
CA ILE A 14 -0.12 -15.71 -46.68
C ILE A 14 0.78 -14.92 -45.72
N CYS A 15 1.91 -14.38 -46.16
CA CYS A 15 2.79 -13.55 -45.33
C CYS A 15 2.16 -12.19 -44.98
N SER A 16 1.28 -11.67 -45.82
CA SER A 16 0.56 -10.40 -45.55
C SER A 16 -0.57 -10.58 -44.51
N PHE A 17 -0.97 -11.84 -44.25
CA PHE A 17 -1.95 -12.18 -43.24
C PHE A 17 -1.33 -12.68 -41.93
N SER A 18 0.00 -12.61 -41.78
CA SER A 18 0.60 -12.70 -40.46
C SER A 18 0.08 -11.47 -39.67
N GLY A 19 -1.05 -11.70 -39.04
CA GLY A 19 -1.75 -10.66 -38.31
C GLY A 19 -0.83 -9.99 -37.33
N THR A 20 -0.69 -8.71 -37.44
CA THR A 20 -0.20 -7.91 -36.34
C THR A 20 -0.96 -8.41 -35.11
N LEU A 21 -0.29 -9.15 -34.26
CA LEU A 21 -0.79 -9.43 -32.92
C LEU A 21 -1.02 -8.05 -32.30
N TRP A 22 -2.23 -7.55 -32.38
CA TRP A 22 -2.61 -6.29 -31.76
C TRP A 22 -2.45 -6.49 -30.26
N SER A 23 -1.29 -6.14 -29.76
CA SER A 23 -1.09 -6.12 -28.32
C SER A 23 -2.13 -5.15 -27.73
N LYS A 24 -2.86 -5.62 -26.75
CA LYS A 24 -3.85 -4.78 -26.07
C LYS A 24 -3.13 -3.54 -25.51
N PRO A 25 -3.76 -2.35 -25.62
CA PRO A 25 -3.19 -1.17 -24.98
C PRO A 25 -2.90 -1.46 -23.51
N GLN A 26 -1.68 -1.18 -23.11
CA GLN A 26 -1.24 -1.46 -21.73
C GLN A 26 -1.36 -0.21 -20.86
N GLN A 27 -1.96 -0.40 -19.69
CA GLN A 27 -1.94 0.56 -18.60
C GLN A 27 -0.91 0.05 -17.59
N ILE A 28 0.10 0.83 -17.26
CA ILE A 28 1.16 0.39 -16.34
C ILE A 28 0.90 0.98 -14.95
N ILE A 29 0.91 0.11 -13.94
CA ILE A 29 0.83 0.52 -12.54
C ILE A 29 2.17 0.25 -11.84
N LEU A 30 2.78 1.30 -11.30
CA LEU A 30 4.01 1.18 -10.49
C LEU A 30 3.66 0.88 -9.03
N THR A 31 4.41 -0.04 -8.45
CA THR A 31 4.24 -0.49 -7.06
C THR A 31 5.58 -0.52 -6.33
N GLY A 32 5.58 -0.84 -5.05
CA GLY A 32 6.80 -1.26 -4.36
C GLY A 32 7.26 -2.65 -4.82
N SER A 33 8.25 -3.19 -4.14
CA SER A 33 8.79 -4.52 -4.44
C SER A 33 7.75 -5.63 -4.29
N GLN A 34 8.03 -6.77 -4.89
CA GLN A 34 7.20 -7.97 -4.75
C GLN A 34 7.03 -8.32 -3.28
N GLY A 35 5.83 -8.78 -2.91
CA GLY A 35 5.50 -9.12 -1.53
C GLY A 35 4.96 -7.96 -0.70
N THR A 36 5.18 -6.70 -1.13
CA THR A 36 4.61 -5.56 -0.41
C THR A 36 3.10 -5.45 -0.63
N GLY A 37 2.41 -4.79 0.29
CA GLY A 37 0.97 -4.54 0.16
C GLY A 37 0.59 -3.84 -1.14
N SER A 38 1.43 -2.93 -1.63
CA SER A 38 1.19 -2.24 -2.91
C SER A 38 1.28 -3.19 -4.11
N TYR A 39 2.22 -4.12 -4.09
CA TYR A 39 2.35 -5.14 -5.14
C TYR A 39 1.15 -6.11 -5.11
N ILE A 40 0.81 -6.60 -3.92
CA ILE A 40 -0.31 -7.53 -3.73
C ILE A 40 -1.63 -6.88 -4.19
N PHE A 41 -1.87 -5.64 -3.77
CA PHE A 41 -3.06 -4.89 -4.16
C PHE A 41 -3.13 -4.71 -5.68
N ALA A 42 -2.01 -4.31 -6.31
CA ALA A 42 -1.97 -4.11 -7.76
C ALA A 42 -2.19 -5.42 -8.53
N THR A 43 -1.68 -6.55 -8.01
CA THR A 43 -1.89 -7.87 -8.60
C THR A 43 -3.38 -8.21 -8.64
N GLU A 44 -4.06 -8.02 -7.52
CA GLU A 44 -5.49 -8.27 -7.45
C GLU A 44 -6.28 -7.28 -8.31
N LEU A 45 -5.88 -6.01 -8.32
CA LEU A 45 -6.52 -5.00 -9.17
C LEU A 45 -6.36 -5.33 -10.66
N SER A 46 -5.18 -5.83 -11.06
CA SER A 46 -4.93 -6.27 -12.44
C SER A 46 -5.84 -7.44 -12.82
N ARG A 47 -6.02 -8.41 -11.91
CA ARG A 47 -6.92 -9.54 -12.11
C ARG A 47 -8.38 -9.07 -12.29
N LEU A 48 -8.82 -8.13 -11.45
CA LEU A 48 -10.17 -7.56 -11.53
C LEU A 48 -10.36 -6.76 -12.82
N TRP A 49 -9.34 -6.01 -13.22
CA TRP A 49 -9.33 -5.24 -14.47
C TRP A 49 -9.52 -6.17 -15.66
N ALA A 50 -8.75 -7.26 -15.71
CA ALA A 50 -8.82 -8.22 -16.81
C ALA A 50 -10.18 -8.92 -16.90
N SER A 51 -10.85 -9.13 -15.76
CA SER A 51 -12.17 -9.79 -15.72
C SER A 51 -13.33 -8.83 -16.02
N SER A 52 -13.09 -7.53 -16.04
CA SER A 52 -14.13 -6.54 -16.30
C SER A 52 -14.46 -6.46 -17.80
N ARG A 53 -15.73 -6.55 -18.15
CA ARG A 53 -16.19 -6.40 -19.55
C ARG A 53 -15.80 -5.06 -20.15
N LYS A 54 -15.71 -4.00 -19.33
CA LYS A 54 -15.39 -2.64 -19.79
C LYS A 54 -13.92 -2.46 -20.15
N THR A 55 -13.05 -3.30 -19.58
CA THR A 55 -11.60 -3.18 -19.75
C THR A 55 -10.99 -4.37 -20.49
N SER A 56 -11.84 -5.25 -21.07
CA SER A 56 -11.39 -6.45 -21.76
C SER A 56 -10.40 -6.19 -22.90
N ASN A 57 -10.42 -4.97 -23.44
CA ASN A 57 -9.56 -4.58 -24.56
C ASN A 57 -8.24 -3.94 -24.11
N SER A 58 -7.98 -3.84 -22.80
CA SER A 58 -6.72 -3.30 -22.27
C SER A 58 -6.22 -4.17 -21.15
N GLU A 59 -4.92 -4.08 -20.87
CA GLU A 59 -4.25 -4.85 -19.83
C GLU A 59 -3.68 -3.89 -18.77
N LEU A 60 -3.79 -4.26 -17.50
CA LEU A 60 -3.15 -3.53 -16.40
C LEU A 60 -1.88 -4.31 -16.00
N VAL A 61 -0.73 -3.79 -16.39
CA VAL A 61 0.58 -4.41 -16.19
C VAL A 61 1.22 -3.85 -14.93
N ILE A 62 1.69 -4.74 -14.06
CA ILE A 62 2.33 -4.36 -12.79
C ILE A 62 3.84 -4.26 -13.02
N ARG A 63 4.43 -3.15 -12.59
CA ARG A 63 5.88 -2.96 -12.67
C ARG A 63 6.40 -2.49 -11.31
N PRO A 64 7.21 -3.31 -10.63
CA PRO A 64 7.82 -2.90 -9.37
C PRO A 64 8.83 -1.76 -9.58
N GLU A 65 8.77 -0.76 -8.72
CA GLU A 65 9.74 0.34 -8.64
C GLU A 65 9.83 0.74 -7.16
N ILE A 66 10.97 0.45 -6.54
CA ILE A 66 11.14 0.59 -5.09
C ILE A 66 11.02 2.05 -4.66
N SER A 67 11.64 2.96 -5.40
CA SER A 67 11.67 4.38 -5.05
C SER A 67 10.32 5.06 -5.34
N ALA A 68 9.69 5.60 -4.33
CA ALA A 68 8.45 6.38 -4.47
C ALA A 68 8.69 7.65 -5.31
N THR A 69 9.84 8.30 -5.14
CA THR A 69 10.24 9.47 -5.93
C THR A 69 10.34 9.11 -7.42
N ASN A 70 10.95 7.96 -7.73
CA ASN A 70 11.02 7.48 -9.10
C ASN A 70 9.63 7.18 -9.67
N ARG A 71 8.73 6.60 -8.87
CA ARG A 71 7.34 6.35 -9.28
C ARG A 71 6.64 7.66 -9.65
N LEU A 72 6.78 8.70 -8.83
CA LEU A 72 6.19 10.02 -9.11
C LEU A 72 6.79 10.66 -10.36
N THR A 73 8.10 10.57 -10.53
CA THR A 73 8.81 11.11 -11.70
C THR A 73 8.37 10.39 -12.99
N GLN A 74 8.33 9.06 -12.99
CA GLN A 74 7.91 8.29 -14.16
C GLN A 74 6.46 8.56 -14.53
N LEU A 75 5.59 8.72 -13.51
CA LEU A 75 4.18 9.06 -13.73
C LEU A 75 4.05 10.46 -14.36
N SER A 76 4.85 11.43 -13.88
CA SER A 76 4.85 12.80 -14.42
C SER A 76 5.34 12.85 -15.87
N ASN A 77 6.27 11.98 -16.26
CA ASN A 77 6.89 11.97 -17.59
C ASN A 77 6.11 11.17 -18.63
N ASN A 78 4.86 10.84 -18.36
CA ASN A 78 3.92 10.20 -19.29
C ASN A 78 4.29 8.77 -19.69
N SER A 79 5.27 8.15 -19.05
CA SER A 79 5.66 6.77 -19.37
C SER A 79 4.79 5.72 -18.67
N ILE A 80 3.98 6.16 -17.69
CA ILE A 80 3.22 5.30 -16.79
C ILE A 80 1.82 5.86 -16.62
N SER A 81 0.84 5.00 -16.33
CA SER A 81 -0.56 5.39 -16.15
C SER A 81 -0.93 5.62 -14.69
N LEU A 82 -0.44 4.76 -13.79
CA LEU A 82 -0.81 4.75 -12.38
C LEU A 82 0.39 4.43 -11.49
N ALA A 83 0.35 4.89 -10.24
CA ALA A 83 1.36 4.50 -9.26
C ALA A 83 0.73 4.43 -7.86
N ILE A 84 1.17 3.47 -7.07
CA ILE A 84 0.84 3.42 -5.63
C ILE A 84 1.99 4.08 -4.89
N ILE A 85 1.68 5.14 -4.15
CA ILE A 85 2.65 5.98 -3.45
C ILE A 85 2.39 5.87 -1.95
N ASP A 86 3.45 5.71 -1.17
CA ASP A 86 3.32 5.69 0.30
C ASP A 86 2.90 7.07 0.83
N ALA A 87 2.37 7.09 2.06
CA ALA A 87 1.80 8.28 2.66
C ALA A 87 2.81 9.42 2.81
N LYS A 88 4.07 9.10 3.17
CA LYS A 88 5.12 10.12 3.34
C LYS A 88 5.38 10.82 2.01
N SER A 89 5.73 10.04 0.99
CA SER A 89 6.05 10.61 -0.33
C SER A 89 4.86 11.34 -0.93
N ALA A 90 3.64 10.82 -0.73
CA ALA A 90 2.43 11.51 -1.18
C ALA A 90 2.27 12.86 -0.48
N HIS A 91 2.53 12.92 0.82
CA HIS A 91 2.39 14.15 1.60
C HIS A 91 3.49 15.17 1.27
N GLU A 92 4.73 14.71 1.15
CA GLU A 92 5.89 15.58 1.00
C GLU A 92 6.16 15.98 -0.46
N GLU A 93 5.95 15.07 -1.41
CA GLU A 93 6.41 15.24 -2.80
C GLU A 93 5.30 15.51 -3.80
N LEU A 94 4.07 14.97 -3.59
CA LEU A 94 3.00 15.08 -4.60
C LEU A 94 2.67 16.52 -4.96
N LYS A 95 2.79 17.45 -4.03
CA LYS A 95 2.57 18.88 -4.26
C LYS A 95 3.52 19.48 -5.31
N ASN A 96 4.70 18.86 -5.48
CA ASN A 96 5.69 19.30 -6.47
C ASN A 96 5.39 18.77 -7.88
N HIS A 97 4.39 17.89 -8.00
CA HIS A 97 3.97 17.26 -9.26
C HIS A 97 2.56 17.74 -9.64
N THR A 98 2.46 18.99 -10.07
CA THR A 98 1.17 19.68 -10.27
C THR A 98 0.23 18.99 -11.27
N GLY A 99 0.76 18.14 -12.16
CA GLY A 99 -0.01 17.37 -13.12
C GLY A 99 -0.60 16.07 -12.56
N LEU A 100 -0.23 15.69 -11.33
CA LEU A 100 -0.68 14.41 -10.75
C LEU A 100 -1.91 14.60 -9.88
N ARG A 101 -2.72 13.54 -9.78
CA ARG A 101 -3.98 13.54 -9.00
C ARG A 101 -4.12 12.23 -8.24
N VAL A 102 -4.63 12.30 -7.03
CA VAL A 102 -5.00 11.11 -6.25
C VAL A 102 -6.31 10.56 -6.79
N LEU A 103 -6.32 9.29 -7.12
CA LEU A 103 -7.53 8.57 -7.49
C LEU A 103 -8.22 8.02 -6.25
N SER A 104 -7.44 7.45 -5.33
CA SER A 104 -7.99 6.91 -4.08
C SER A 104 -6.93 6.89 -2.99
N VAL A 105 -7.34 7.20 -1.78
CA VAL A 105 -6.66 6.79 -0.56
C VAL A 105 -6.95 5.29 -0.41
N LEU A 106 -5.92 4.52 -0.11
CA LEU A 106 -6.01 3.06 -0.07
C LEU A 106 -6.10 2.56 1.39
N TRP A 107 -5.71 1.32 1.63
CA TRP A 107 -5.83 0.69 2.94
C TRP A 107 -5.07 1.46 4.02
N LYS A 108 -5.38 1.14 5.27
CA LYS A 108 -4.72 1.73 6.42
C LYS A 108 -3.58 0.83 6.88
N ASN A 109 -2.38 1.35 6.95
CA ASN A 109 -1.26 0.72 7.64
C ASN A 109 -1.23 1.22 9.08
N TRP A 110 -0.75 0.38 9.96
CA TRP A 110 -0.65 0.63 11.41
C TRP A 110 0.78 0.36 11.87
N LEU A 111 1.22 1.08 12.89
CA LEU A 111 2.44 0.74 13.61
C LEU A 111 2.05 -0.17 14.78
N TYR A 112 2.38 -1.44 14.67
CA TYR A 112 2.23 -2.43 15.73
C TYR A 112 3.46 -2.40 16.61
N VAL A 113 3.27 -2.25 17.91
CA VAL A 113 4.32 -2.36 18.91
C VAL A 113 3.95 -3.53 19.82
N LEU A 114 4.84 -4.50 19.92
CA LEU A 114 4.64 -5.69 20.75
C LEU A 114 5.73 -5.74 21.82
N GLY A 115 5.36 -6.19 23.02
CA GLY A 115 6.28 -6.35 24.13
C GLY A 115 5.67 -7.23 25.20
N THR A 116 6.47 -7.52 26.22
CA THR A 116 6.06 -8.37 27.36
C THR A 116 5.59 -7.54 28.55
N VAL A 117 6.01 -6.29 28.65
CA VAL A 117 5.66 -5.43 29.78
C VAL A 117 4.22 -4.91 29.58
N PRO A 118 3.34 -5.04 30.57
CA PRO A 118 1.97 -4.55 30.46
C PRO A 118 1.92 -3.02 30.52
N GLY A 119 0.88 -2.46 29.90
CA GLY A 119 0.61 -1.02 29.89
C GLY A 119 0.91 -0.38 28.55
N PRO A 120 0.69 0.93 28.43
CA PRO A 120 0.98 1.63 27.20
C PRO A 120 2.49 1.76 26.99
N PHE A 121 2.89 1.75 25.74
CA PHE A 121 4.27 2.02 25.35
C PHE A 121 4.52 3.53 25.50
N LEU A 122 5.27 3.89 26.53
CA LEU A 122 5.36 5.27 27.02
C LEU A 122 6.40 6.09 26.28
N SER A 123 7.55 5.52 26.01
CA SER A 123 8.69 6.28 25.51
C SER A 123 9.66 5.41 24.74
N LEU A 124 10.13 5.96 23.62
CA LEU A 124 11.21 5.35 22.85
C LEU A 124 12.55 5.42 23.59
N GLU A 125 12.67 6.37 24.51
CA GLU A 125 13.91 6.57 25.26
C GLU A 125 14.17 5.44 26.26
N SER A 126 13.12 4.76 26.69
CA SER A 126 13.25 3.62 27.62
C SER A 126 13.55 2.30 26.89
N THR A 127 13.52 2.31 25.55
CA THR A 127 13.74 1.11 24.75
C THR A 127 15.22 0.99 24.43
N GLN A 128 15.88 -0.02 24.97
CA GLN A 128 17.29 -0.27 24.68
C GLN A 128 17.46 -0.90 23.30
N THR A 129 16.62 -1.89 22.99
CA THR A 129 16.68 -2.59 21.72
C THR A 129 15.33 -2.56 21.03
N LEU A 130 15.32 -2.12 19.78
CA LEU A 130 14.13 -2.15 18.92
C LEU A 130 14.34 -3.20 17.84
N LEU A 131 13.49 -4.20 17.85
CA LEU A 131 13.43 -5.20 16.77
C LEU A 131 12.51 -4.67 15.66
N VAL A 132 13.05 -4.51 14.46
CA VAL A 132 12.29 -3.92 13.35
C VAL A 132 12.22 -4.91 12.20
N HIS A 133 11.01 -5.25 11.81
CA HIS A 133 10.78 -6.10 10.65
C HIS A 133 11.32 -5.43 9.37
N ASP A 134 11.92 -6.20 8.48
CA ASP A 134 12.52 -5.71 7.25
C ASP A 134 11.53 -4.94 6.35
N ASN A 135 10.25 -5.27 6.41
CA ASN A 135 9.20 -4.51 5.71
C ASN A 135 8.94 -3.12 6.33
N SER A 136 9.52 -2.85 7.50
CA SER A 136 9.30 -1.61 8.26
C SER A 136 10.50 -0.66 8.19
N LEU A 137 11.42 -0.86 7.27
CA LEU A 137 12.63 -0.04 7.06
C LEU A 137 12.33 1.46 7.13
N TYR A 138 11.28 1.87 6.50
CA TYR A 138 10.81 3.23 6.45
C TYR A 138 10.52 3.80 7.86
N PHE A 139 9.94 2.98 8.75
CA PHE A 139 9.63 3.42 10.11
C PHE A 139 10.86 3.39 11.02
N ALA A 140 11.84 2.56 10.74
CA ALA A 140 13.08 2.52 11.50
C ALA A 140 13.85 3.85 11.43
N GLN A 141 13.80 4.52 10.29
CA GLN A 141 14.38 5.86 10.13
C GLN A 141 13.70 6.88 11.05
N VAL A 142 12.38 6.80 11.16
CA VAL A 142 11.59 7.64 12.08
C VAL A 142 12.02 7.34 13.52
N TRP A 143 12.13 6.05 13.84
CA TRP A 143 12.45 5.58 15.17
C TRP A 143 13.86 6.02 15.60
N LYS A 144 14.85 5.85 14.72
CA LYS A 144 16.24 6.24 15.00
C LYS A 144 16.39 7.74 15.24
N LYS A 145 15.56 8.55 14.60
CA LYS A 145 15.53 10.00 14.81
C LYS A 145 14.96 10.37 16.19
N LEU A 146 13.96 9.61 16.65
CA LEU A 146 13.30 9.89 17.94
C LEU A 146 14.06 9.28 19.13
N ALA A 147 14.77 8.20 18.90
CA ALA A 147 15.54 7.50 19.94
C ALA A 147 16.91 7.13 19.37
N PRO A 148 17.81 8.11 19.21
CA PRO A 148 19.11 7.86 18.56
C PRO A 148 20.01 6.90 19.31
N GLN A 149 19.81 6.73 20.62
CA GLN A 149 20.59 5.81 21.46
C GLN A 149 20.08 4.38 21.42
N SER A 150 18.87 4.13 20.90
CA SER A 150 18.34 2.77 20.83
C SER A 150 19.08 1.95 19.78
N GLU A 151 19.40 0.73 20.11
CA GLU A 151 19.92 -0.24 19.13
C GLU A 151 18.77 -0.75 18.26
N ILE A 152 18.97 -0.77 16.95
CA ILE A 152 17.98 -1.28 16.01
C ILE A 152 18.49 -2.59 15.43
N ASN A 153 17.80 -3.67 15.71
CA ASN A 153 18.09 -4.99 15.18
C ASN A 153 17.01 -5.39 14.19
N TRP A 154 17.45 -5.86 13.02
CA TRP A 154 16.55 -6.21 11.93
C TRP A 154 16.21 -7.70 11.99
N PHE A 155 14.98 -8.02 11.66
CA PHE A 155 14.56 -9.40 11.48
C PHE A 155 13.63 -9.51 10.26
N ASN A 156 13.49 -10.69 9.74
CA ASN A 156 12.56 -10.99 8.67
C ASN A 156 11.54 -12.06 9.13
N SER A 157 10.50 -12.24 8.35
CA SER A 157 9.40 -13.16 8.71
C SER A 157 9.82 -14.63 8.77
N SER A 158 10.96 -14.99 8.20
CA SER A 158 11.49 -16.37 8.31
C SER A 158 12.42 -16.57 9.52
N SER A 159 12.84 -15.47 10.15
CA SER A 159 13.72 -15.50 11.34
C SER A 159 13.04 -14.74 12.47
N ILE A 160 11.93 -15.29 12.97
CA ILE A 160 11.25 -14.72 14.14
C ILE A 160 12.26 -14.74 15.30
N PRO A 161 12.49 -13.60 15.96
CA PRO A 161 13.40 -13.59 17.11
C PRO A 161 12.96 -14.61 18.14
N ASP A 162 13.92 -15.26 18.76
CA ASP A 162 13.62 -16.21 19.82
C ASP A 162 13.18 -15.43 21.07
N PHE A 163 11.87 -15.32 21.21
CA PHE A 163 11.26 -14.59 22.32
C PHE A 163 11.34 -15.33 23.65
N THR A 164 12.04 -16.47 23.73
CA THR A 164 12.01 -17.32 24.92
C THR A 164 12.94 -16.86 26.04
N ASP A 165 13.93 -16.04 25.75
CA ASP A 165 15.00 -15.71 26.74
C ASP A 165 14.89 -14.31 27.39
N GLY A 166 13.67 -13.82 27.57
CA GLY A 166 13.45 -12.68 28.44
C GLY A 166 13.46 -11.29 27.76
N PHE A 167 12.38 -10.98 27.12
CA PHE A 167 12.08 -9.67 26.54
C PHE A 167 11.83 -8.56 27.56
N SER A 168 12.58 -8.48 28.64
CA SER A 168 12.25 -7.45 29.62
C SER A 168 12.48 -6.01 29.13
N GLU A 169 13.30 -5.84 28.09
CA GLU A 169 13.67 -4.49 27.60
C GLU A 169 13.57 -4.34 26.08
N GLU A 170 13.12 -5.37 25.37
CA GLU A 170 12.99 -5.34 23.93
C GLU A 170 11.55 -5.06 23.49
N VAL A 171 11.44 -4.32 22.43
CA VAL A 171 10.15 -4.00 21.81
C VAL A 171 10.23 -4.34 20.33
N LEU A 172 9.22 -5.04 19.84
CA LEU A 172 9.11 -5.40 18.45
C LEU A 172 8.19 -4.39 17.73
N ALA A 173 8.74 -3.73 16.73
CA ALA A 173 7.96 -2.77 15.90
C ALA A 173 7.75 -3.34 14.50
N VAL A 174 6.50 -3.42 14.10
CA VAL A 174 6.09 -3.94 12.78
C VAL A 174 5.09 -2.98 12.15
N THR A 175 5.19 -2.79 10.86
CA THR A 175 4.21 -1.97 10.11
C THR A 175 3.50 -2.82 9.08
N GLY A 176 2.22 -2.59 8.91
CA GLY A 176 1.44 -3.31 7.91
C GLY A 176 -0.03 -2.95 7.92
N PRO A 177 -0.79 -3.55 7.02
CA PRO A 177 -2.25 -3.31 6.96
C PRO A 177 -2.94 -3.81 8.22
N VAL A 178 -4.14 -3.30 8.48
CA VAL A 178 -4.97 -3.72 9.61
C VAL A 178 -6.11 -4.60 9.07
N PRO A 179 -6.25 -5.83 9.54
CA PRO A 179 -5.35 -6.60 10.41
C PRO A 179 -4.15 -7.17 9.65
N LEU A 180 -3.08 -7.43 10.35
CA LEU A 180 -1.90 -8.11 9.82
C LEU A 180 -1.86 -9.52 10.43
N GLN A 181 -1.96 -10.55 9.59
CA GLN A 181 -2.13 -11.94 10.06
C GLN A 181 -0.94 -12.42 10.89
N GLU A 182 0.26 -11.99 10.56
CA GLU A 182 1.48 -12.35 11.29
C GLU A 182 1.40 -11.96 12.76
N ILE A 183 0.73 -10.85 13.06
CA ILE A 183 0.52 -10.39 14.45
C ILE A 183 -0.30 -11.43 15.23
N ASN A 184 -1.39 -11.93 14.64
CA ASN A 184 -2.18 -12.99 15.28
C ASN A 184 -1.34 -14.24 15.55
N ASN A 185 -0.58 -14.67 14.54
CA ASN A 185 0.26 -15.86 14.65
C ASN A 185 1.26 -15.72 15.82
N TRP A 186 1.88 -14.53 15.95
CA TRP A 186 2.85 -14.29 17.03
C TRP A 186 2.17 -14.23 18.40
N LEU A 187 1.02 -13.57 18.51
CA LEU A 187 0.27 -13.51 19.77
C LEU A 187 -0.19 -14.89 20.25
N GLU A 188 -0.45 -15.80 19.33
CA GLU A 188 -0.85 -17.19 19.64
C GLU A 188 0.35 -18.09 19.94
N GLN A 189 1.47 -17.85 19.29
CA GLN A 189 2.67 -18.68 19.40
C GLN A 189 3.51 -18.35 20.62
N PHE A 190 3.62 -17.06 20.96
CA PHE A 190 4.54 -16.61 22.01
C PHE A 190 3.78 -16.12 23.25
N ALA A 191 3.80 -16.96 24.30
CA ALA A 191 3.13 -16.64 25.56
C ALA A 191 3.74 -15.39 26.21
N GLY A 192 2.89 -14.47 26.64
CA GLY A 192 3.32 -13.25 27.32
C GLY A 192 3.51 -12.04 26.40
N ILE A 193 3.62 -12.24 25.10
CA ILE A 193 3.65 -11.11 24.16
C ILE A 193 2.25 -10.50 24.03
N ARG A 194 2.21 -9.20 23.96
CA ARG A 194 0.95 -8.45 23.78
C ARG A 194 1.17 -7.23 22.89
N LEU A 195 0.11 -6.80 22.24
CA LEU A 195 0.08 -5.51 21.54
C LEU A 195 0.02 -4.37 22.56
N LEU A 196 0.84 -3.37 22.35
CA LEU A 196 0.93 -2.21 23.23
C LEU A 196 0.27 -0.99 22.57
N ALA A 197 -0.56 -0.30 23.33
CA ALA A 197 -1.04 1.03 22.92
C ALA A 197 0.11 2.02 22.96
N LEU A 198 0.12 2.99 22.06
CA LEU A 198 1.08 4.09 22.15
C LEU A 198 0.57 5.15 23.12
N ASP A 199 1.46 5.68 23.93
CA ASP A 199 1.14 6.79 24.81
C ASP A 199 0.76 8.04 24.03
N GLN A 200 -0.10 8.88 24.60
CA GLN A 200 -0.62 10.07 23.93
C GLN A 200 0.48 11.12 23.64
N GLN A 201 1.49 11.23 24.50
CA GLN A 201 2.60 12.15 24.27
C GLN A 201 3.46 11.66 23.10
N LEU A 202 3.70 10.34 23.05
CA LEU A 202 4.41 9.75 21.91
C LEU A 202 3.65 9.96 20.59
N ILE A 203 2.33 9.76 20.59
CA ILE A 203 1.49 10.01 19.40
C ILE A 203 1.61 11.48 18.97
N ARG A 204 1.56 12.42 19.93
CA ARG A 204 1.71 13.85 19.62
C ARG A 204 3.08 14.16 19.03
N SER A 205 4.14 13.62 19.63
CA SER A 205 5.51 13.80 19.14
C SER A 205 5.69 13.27 17.72
N LEU A 206 5.17 12.06 17.46
CA LEU A 206 5.19 11.45 16.13
C LEU A 206 4.48 12.36 15.11
N ARG A 207 3.31 12.87 15.45
CA ARG A 207 2.51 13.71 14.52
C ARG A 207 3.12 15.10 14.29
N LEU A 208 3.78 15.66 15.28
CA LEU A 208 4.46 16.95 15.11
C LEU A 208 5.63 16.85 14.12
N ASN A 209 6.31 15.71 14.14
CA ASN A 209 7.46 15.46 13.26
C ASN A 209 7.06 14.86 11.92
N TYR A 210 5.92 14.16 11.87
CA TYR A 210 5.48 13.38 10.70
C TYR A 210 3.98 13.61 10.46
N THR A 211 3.67 14.70 9.79
CA THR A 211 2.28 15.16 9.59
C THR A 211 1.43 14.22 8.73
N TRP A 212 2.06 13.28 8.03
CA TRP A 212 1.36 12.22 7.29
C TRP A 212 0.84 11.10 8.19
N LEU A 213 1.26 11.04 9.46
CA LEU A 213 0.73 10.08 10.43
C LEU A 213 -0.61 10.60 10.99
N ILE A 214 -1.57 9.69 11.11
CA ILE A 214 -2.88 10.00 11.70
C ILE A 214 -3.05 9.20 12.99
N PRO A 215 -3.58 9.80 14.05
CA PRO A 215 -3.93 9.03 15.24
C PRO A 215 -5.07 8.09 14.87
N HIS A 216 -5.00 6.88 15.34
CA HIS A 216 -6.01 5.88 15.03
C HIS A 216 -6.22 4.97 16.22
N LYS A 217 -7.44 4.47 16.36
CA LYS A 217 -7.82 3.55 17.42
C LYS A 217 -8.13 2.19 16.80
N LEU A 218 -7.32 1.20 17.17
CA LEU A 218 -7.54 -0.18 16.77
C LEU A 218 -8.68 -0.72 17.66
N PRO A 219 -9.79 -1.20 17.11
CA PRO A 219 -10.91 -1.68 17.92
C PRO A 219 -10.50 -2.87 18.78
N ALA A 220 -11.19 -3.05 19.91
CA ALA A 220 -11.05 -4.25 20.73
C ALA A 220 -11.33 -5.49 19.88
N ASN A 221 -10.65 -6.58 20.19
CA ASN A 221 -10.82 -7.88 19.52
C ASN A 221 -10.46 -7.85 18.02
N SER A 222 -9.61 -6.89 17.60
CA SER A 222 -9.03 -6.91 16.25
C SER A 222 -8.00 -8.04 16.09
N PHE A 223 -7.40 -8.47 17.19
CA PHE A 223 -6.40 -9.54 17.26
C PHE A 223 -6.66 -10.46 18.45
N SER A 224 -6.09 -11.67 18.40
CA SER A 224 -6.11 -12.62 19.52
C SER A 224 -5.54 -11.97 20.78
N TYR A 225 -6.17 -12.21 21.91
CA TYR A 225 -5.76 -11.71 23.24
C TYR A 225 -5.73 -10.18 23.38
N GLN A 226 -6.36 -9.46 22.44
CA GLN A 226 -6.46 -8.00 22.51
C GLN A 226 -7.89 -7.62 22.94
N ALA A 227 -8.15 -7.63 24.24
CA ALA A 227 -9.50 -7.38 24.81
C ALA A 227 -9.90 -5.90 24.75
N GLU A 228 -8.94 -4.97 24.69
CA GLU A 228 -9.22 -3.54 24.74
C GLU A 228 -8.82 -2.86 23.44
N ALA A 229 -9.46 -1.73 23.17
CA ALA A 229 -9.09 -0.90 22.02
C ALA A 229 -7.74 -0.22 22.29
N LEU A 230 -6.86 -0.19 21.27
CA LEU A 230 -5.51 0.34 21.39
C LEU A 230 -5.37 1.64 20.60
N THR A 231 -4.77 2.64 21.22
CA THR A 231 -4.41 3.88 20.52
C THR A 231 -3.05 3.73 19.85
N GLY A 232 -2.88 4.35 18.69
CA GLY A 232 -1.63 4.31 17.94
C GLY A 232 -1.63 5.26 16.77
N VAL A 233 -0.75 5.03 15.83
CA VAL A 233 -0.64 5.82 14.60
C VAL A 233 -0.83 4.94 13.37
N ALA A 234 -1.43 5.53 12.37
CA ALA A 234 -1.72 4.87 11.09
C ALA A 234 -1.41 5.82 9.93
N TRP A 235 -1.37 5.27 8.74
CA TRP A 235 -1.21 6.03 7.49
C TRP A 235 -1.76 5.23 6.32
N ASN A 236 -2.06 5.95 5.23
CA ASN A 236 -2.67 5.32 4.05
C ASN A 236 -1.79 5.56 2.83
N PRO A 237 -1.39 4.53 2.08
CA PRO A 237 -0.87 4.75 0.73
C PRO A 237 -1.98 5.29 -0.18
N VAL A 238 -1.60 5.88 -1.29
CA VAL A 238 -2.53 6.47 -2.24
C VAL A 238 -2.30 5.92 -3.65
N LEU A 239 -3.37 5.78 -4.40
CA LEU A 239 -3.32 5.50 -5.84
C LEU A 239 -3.32 6.83 -6.58
N VAL A 240 -2.26 7.06 -7.35
CA VAL A 240 -2.03 8.34 -8.06
C VAL A 240 -2.08 8.08 -9.56
N VAL A 241 -2.66 9.02 -10.29
CA VAL A 241 -2.74 9.05 -11.74
C VAL A 241 -2.36 10.45 -12.24
N ARG A 242 -2.14 10.58 -13.54
CA ARG A 242 -2.03 11.91 -14.13
C ARG A 242 -3.39 12.61 -14.17
N GLY A 243 -3.40 13.92 -14.20
CA GLY A 243 -4.62 14.71 -14.25
C GLY A 243 -5.43 14.51 -15.55
N ASP A 244 -4.74 14.13 -16.63
CA ASP A 244 -5.35 13.83 -17.94
C ASP A 244 -5.71 12.33 -18.09
N PHE A 245 -5.56 11.53 -17.06
CA PHE A 245 -5.94 10.11 -17.10
C PHE A 245 -7.43 9.99 -17.44
N PRO A 246 -7.80 9.12 -18.40
CA PRO A 246 -9.19 9.09 -18.89
C PRO A 246 -10.20 8.86 -17.77
N GLU A 247 -11.21 9.72 -17.72
CA GLU A 247 -12.23 9.71 -16.67
C GLU A 247 -12.99 8.39 -16.61
N GLU A 248 -13.25 7.77 -17.76
CA GLU A 248 -13.93 6.48 -17.83
C GLU A 248 -13.09 5.37 -17.20
N SER A 249 -11.78 5.35 -17.50
CA SER A 249 -10.83 4.38 -16.92
C SER A 249 -10.72 4.60 -15.41
N ALA A 250 -10.61 5.86 -14.99
CA ALA A 250 -10.55 6.23 -13.56
C ALA A 250 -11.82 5.77 -12.83
N THR A 251 -12.98 6.01 -13.43
CA THR A 251 -14.27 5.59 -12.86
C THR A 251 -14.37 4.07 -12.76
N THR A 252 -13.90 3.37 -13.79
CA THR A 252 -13.90 1.90 -13.79
C THR A 252 -12.98 1.35 -12.69
N LEU A 253 -11.76 1.89 -12.55
CA LEU A 253 -10.86 1.52 -11.46
C LEU A 253 -11.50 1.71 -10.10
N LEU A 254 -12.08 2.89 -9.86
CA LEU A 254 -12.75 3.18 -8.59
C LEU A 254 -13.89 2.21 -8.31
N LYS A 255 -14.71 1.90 -9.34
CA LYS A 255 -15.80 0.93 -9.18
C LYS A 255 -15.26 -0.46 -8.86
N LEU A 256 -14.22 -0.91 -9.54
CA LEU A 256 -13.58 -2.21 -9.26
C LEU A 256 -13.05 -2.25 -7.83
N ILE A 257 -12.34 -1.21 -7.40
CA ILE A 257 -11.75 -1.10 -6.06
C ILE A 257 -12.84 -1.20 -4.97
N PHE A 258 -13.91 -0.40 -5.09
CA PHE A 258 -14.90 -0.29 -4.02
C PHE A 258 -16.05 -1.31 -4.12
N ALA A 259 -16.23 -1.97 -5.26
CA ALA A 259 -17.19 -3.07 -5.39
C ALA A 259 -16.72 -4.34 -4.67
N GLN A 260 -15.42 -4.52 -4.51
CA GLN A 260 -14.86 -5.73 -3.88
C GLN A 260 -15.19 -5.84 -2.39
N LYS A 261 -15.52 -4.74 -1.74
CA LYS A 261 -15.91 -4.75 -0.33
C LYS A 261 -17.11 -5.66 -0.08
N ASP A 262 -18.04 -5.70 -1.04
CA ASP A 262 -19.28 -6.46 -0.91
C ASP A 262 -19.22 -7.83 -1.61
N ALA A 263 -18.04 -8.21 -2.11
CA ALA A 263 -17.87 -9.51 -2.76
C ALA A 263 -17.79 -10.63 -1.72
N UNK A 264 -18.03 -11.55 -2.22
CA UNK A 264 -18.04 -12.66 -1.44
C UNK A 264 -16.79 -13.19 -0.89
N ASN A 265 -15.78 -13.05 -1.46
CA ASN A 265 -14.44 -13.43 -1.04
C ASN A 265 -13.43 -12.38 -1.52
N PRO A 266 -13.53 -11.15 -1.05
CA PRO A 266 -12.61 -10.10 -1.48
C PRO A 266 -11.24 -10.30 -0.83
N HIS A 267 -10.19 -9.90 -1.57
CA HIS A 267 -8.86 -9.84 -0.97
C HIS A 267 -8.87 -8.86 0.21
N LEU A 268 -8.17 -9.20 1.30
CA LEU A 268 -8.16 -8.45 2.56
C LEU A 268 -7.95 -6.93 2.36
N LEU A 269 -7.00 -6.55 1.51
CA LEU A 269 -6.70 -5.13 1.30
C LEU A 269 -7.88 -4.34 0.71
N PHE A 270 -8.80 -5.00 -0.01
CA PHE A 270 -10.02 -4.35 -0.52
C PHE A 270 -11.10 -4.26 0.55
N GLN A 271 -11.17 -5.24 1.46
CA GLN A 271 -12.16 -5.23 2.55
C GLN A 271 -11.95 -4.03 3.48
N ILE A 272 -10.71 -3.64 3.70
CA ILE A 272 -10.35 -2.58 4.66
C ILE A 272 -10.32 -1.18 4.03
N LEU A 273 -10.70 -1.05 2.75
CA LEU A 273 -10.80 0.25 2.09
C LEU A 273 -12.05 0.99 2.57
N LEU A 274 -11.89 2.24 2.95
CA LEU A 274 -13.00 3.06 3.45
C LEU A 274 -13.20 4.31 2.58
N ARG A 275 -14.42 4.52 2.12
CA ARG A 275 -14.80 5.77 1.43
C ARG A 275 -14.59 6.98 2.34
N SER A 276 -14.82 6.81 3.64
CA SER A 276 -14.60 7.87 4.64
C SER A 276 -13.16 8.36 4.68
N ASP A 277 -12.18 7.48 4.45
CA ASP A 277 -10.78 7.90 4.40
C ASP A 277 -10.54 8.88 3.25
N ASN A 278 -11.12 8.62 2.08
CA ASN A 278 -11.04 9.54 0.95
C ASN A 278 -11.67 10.89 1.28
N ILE A 279 -12.79 10.90 1.99
CA ILE A 279 -13.47 12.13 2.43
C ILE A 279 -12.58 12.90 3.44
N ALA A 280 -11.95 12.19 4.37
CA ALA A 280 -11.06 12.80 5.36
C ALA A 280 -9.87 13.51 4.72
N PHE A 281 -9.33 12.95 3.63
CA PHE A 281 -8.17 13.51 2.94
C PHE A 281 -8.51 14.48 1.81
N ARG A 282 -9.80 14.88 1.63
CA ARG A 282 -10.23 15.70 0.48
C ARG A 282 -9.54 17.07 0.40
N LYS A 283 -9.06 17.60 1.51
CA LYS A 283 -8.32 18.88 1.55
C LYS A 283 -6.81 18.70 1.52
N VAL A 284 -6.33 17.47 1.67
CA VAL A 284 -4.88 17.17 1.73
C VAL A 284 -4.34 16.93 0.33
N TYR A 285 -5.10 16.20 -0.48
CA TYR A 285 -4.62 15.77 -1.80
C TYR A 285 -5.42 16.38 -2.95
N PRO A 286 -4.75 16.65 -4.09
CA PRO A 286 -5.44 17.05 -5.33
C PRO A 286 -6.09 15.82 -5.99
N TYR A 287 -7.40 15.69 -5.87
CA TYR A 287 -8.12 14.52 -6.39
C TYR A 287 -8.48 14.64 -7.86
N HIS A 288 -8.48 13.50 -8.56
CA HIS A 288 -8.97 13.35 -9.93
C HIS A 288 -10.48 13.60 -10.00
N SER A 289 -10.97 14.10 -11.17
CA SER A 289 -12.39 14.43 -11.38
C SER A 289 -13.33 13.24 -11.08
N ALA A 290 -12.97 12.04 -11.53
CA ALA A 290 -13.75 10.82 -11.29
C ALA A 290 -13.88 10.54 -9.78
N ALA A 291 -12.79 10.73 -9.02
CA ALA A 291 -12.78 10.52 -7.57
C ALA A 291 -13.68 11.57 -6.88
N LYS A 292 -13.56 12.85 -7.29
CA LYS A 292 -14.41 13.92 -6.74
C LYS A 292 -15.90 13.60 -6.92
N LYS A 293 -16.28 13.12 -8.11
CA LYS A 293 -17.66 12.69 -8.41
C LYS A 293 -18.09 11.51 -7.53
N MET A 294 -17.25 10.47 -7.47
CA MET A 294 -17.58 9.25 -6.73
C MET A 294 -17.74 9.49 -5.22
N PHE A 295 -16.84 10.29 -4.64
CA PHE A 295 -16.85 10.58 -3.20
C PHE A 295 -17.68 11.83 -2.85
N ARG A 296 -18.29 12.47 -3.83
CA ARG A 296 -19.18 13.65 -3.68
C ARG A 296 -18.46 14.83 -3.01
N PHE A 297 -17.21 15.08 -3.41
CA PHE A 297 -16.51 16.27 -2.93
C PHE A 297 -17.14 17.54 -3.54
N LYS A 298 -17.45 18.51 -2.69
CA LYS A 298 -17.89 19.84 -3.12
C LYS A 298 -16.68 20.73 -3.39
#